data_d7bc68f427b94c2c6d5508db095bd27f
#
_entry.id   d7bc68f427b94c2c6d5508db095bd27f
#
_cell.length_a   1.000
_cell.length_b   1.000
_cell.length_c   1.000
_cell.angle_alpha   90.00
_cell.angle_beta   90.00
_cell.angle_gamma   90.00
#
_symmetry.space_group_name_H-M   'P 1'
#
loop_
_entity.id
_entity.type
_entity.pdbx_description
1 polymer ?
#
loop_
_entity_poly.entity_id
_entity_poly.type
_entity_poly.pdbx_seq_one_letter_code
_entity_poly.pdbx_strand_id
1 'polypeptide(L)'
;MNRALSQRLEAEVPKRLAELLAVPASRVKVQRQPAARHGKPGGVDLLVAAGNFNFVVECKVSGQAAAVAMAARSAREFAGQLKKKGIPLVAVPYMGEVGQQLCKEAEVCWLDLSGNAHLSGPGLRVNIEGKPNQFKRPGRPRSLFAPKSSRIARWLLIEPERAFSQRELAKASGLDEGFTSRIVRQLEEQRLVARDKNGAVKVADYDAMLDAWREACDFFKHHIVRGHIAARSSDDVLRRLAAQLKQSQIEHAVTGLAGAWLLNQFAGFRLVVFYVGQMPSAGALNEMGFHEEQRGENVWLVVPNDEGVFHGAVEHEGIRCVHPVQVYLDLKNHPERSAEAAEQLRQKILRKESHA
;
A
#
# COMPACT_ATOMS: atom_id res chain seq x y z
N MET A 1 20.58 -13.60 6.98
CA MET A 1 20.08 -12.38 7.65
C MET A 1 18.65 -12.51 8.17
N ASN A 2 17.70 -13.06 7.40
CA ASN A 2 16.31 -13.26 7.86
C ASN A 2 16.21 -14.22 9.07
N ARG A 3 17.02 -15.27 9.15
CA ARG A 3 16.99 -16.23 10.26
C ARG A 3 17.36 -15.61 11.62
N ALA A 4 18.37 -14.73 11.64
CA ALA A 4 18.77 -14.02 12.86
C ALA A 4 17.68 -13.07 13.37
N LEU A 5 16.98 -12.36 12.46
CA LEU A 5 15.88 -11.46 12.83
C LEU A 5 14.65 -12.24 13.31
N SER A 6 14.32 -13.39 12.69
CA SER A 6 13.26 -14.28 13.17
C SER A 6 13.56 -14.78 14.59
N GLN A 7 14.76 -15.28 14.83
CA GLN A 7 15.19 -15.74 16.17
C GLN A 7 15.14 -14.60 17.20
N ARG A 8 15.51 -13.37 16.81
CA ARG A 8 15.41 -12.19 17.67
C ARG A 8 13.96 -11.88 18.02
N LEU A 9 13.03 -11.88 17.05
CA LEU A 9 11.59 -11.69 17.28
C LEU A 9 11.08 -12.72 18.28
N GLU A 10 11.31 -13.99 18.03
CA GLU A 10 10.88 -15.08 18.91
C GLU A 10 11.42 -14.96 20.34
N ALA A 11 12.63 -14.42 20.51
CA ALA A 11 13.24 -14.22 21.82
C ALA A 11 12.73 -12.96 22.54
N GLU A 12 12.44 -11.88 21.81
CA GLU A 12 12.04 -10.59 22.38
C GLU A 12 10.53 -10.50 22.67
N VAL A 13 9.67 -11.16 21.86
CA VAL A 13 8.22 -11.11 22.05
C VAL A 13 7.76 -11.50 23.45
N PRO A 14 8.22 -12.62 24.06
CA PRO A 14 7.82 -12.98 25.41
C PRO A 14 8.25 -11.96 26.46
N LYS A 15 9.44 -11.36 26.31
CA LYS A 15 9.94 -10.31 27.20
C LYS A 15 9.08 -9.05 27.12
N ARG A 16 8.75 -8.63 25.89
CA ARG A 16 7.88 -7.48 25.64
C ARG A 16 6.47 -7.69 26.21
N LEU A 17 5.91 -8.88 26.06
CA LEU A 17 4.62 -9.21 26.68
C LEU A 17 4.71 -9.17 28.21
N ALA A 18 5.79 -9.65 28.82
CA ALA A 18 6.02 -9.55 30.25
C ALA A 18 6.03 -8.07 30.73
N GLU A 19 6.77 -7.21 30.03
CA GLU A 19 6.87 -5.78 30.29
C GLU A 19 5.50 -5.08 30.16
N LEU A 20 4.82 -5.28 29.03
CA LEU A 20 3.53 -4.65 28.70
C LEU A 20 2.41 -5.03 29.68
N LEU A 21 2.49 -6.25 30.23
CA LEU A 21 1.49 -6.78 31.17
C LEU A 21 1.92 -6.65 32.62
N ALA A 22 3.09 -6.07 32.89
CA ALA A 22 3.69 -5.98 34.22
C ALA A 22 3.75 -7.34 34.96
N VAL A 23 4.10 -8.40 34.21
CA VAL A 23 4.18 -9.79 34.71
C VAL A 23 5.65 -10.17 34.89
N PRO A 24 6.06 -10.74 36.04
CA PRO A 24 7.40 -11.24 36.22
C PRO A 24 7.78 -12.28 35.17
N ALA A 25 9.01 -12.26 34.67
CA ALA A 25 9.50 -13.19 33.66
C ALA A 25 9.32 -14.68 34.06
N SER A 26 9.37 -14.98 35.34
CA SER A 26 9.10 -16.32 35.89
C SER A 26 7.68 -16.84 35.66
N ARG A 27 6.74 -15.96 35.40
CA ARG A 27 5.33 -16.27 35.08
C ARG A 27 5.02 -16.26 33.58
N VAL A 28 6.04 -16.13 32.73
CA VAL A 28 5.89 -16.23 31.28
C VAL A 28 6.32 -17.62 30.83
N LYS A 29 5.42 -18.36 30.21
CA LYS A 29 5.70 -19.69 29.62
C LYS A 29 5.64 -19.58 28.12
N VAL A 30 6.67 -20.09 27.45
CA VAL A 30 6.79 -20.06 25.99
C VAL A 30 6.84 -21.48 25.44
N GLN A 31 5.98 -21.77 24.50
CA GLN A 31 6.02 -23.00 23.74
C GLN A 31 6.23 -22.66 22.27
N ARG A 32 7.38 -23.07 21.72
CA ARG A 32 7.66 -22.98 20.30
C ARG A 32 6.94 -24.11 19.59
N GLN A 33 6.29 -23.79 18.48
CA GLN A 33 5.70 -24.81 17.63
C GLN A 33 6.71 -25.16 16.52
N PRO A 34 6.89 -26.44 16.16
CA PRO A 34 7.70 -26.80 15.01
C PRO A 34 7.08 -26.19 13.76
N ALA A 35 7.91 -25.53 12.94
CA ALA A 35 7.48 -24.96 11.66
C ALA A 35 6.67 -26.01 10.88
N ALA A 36 5.49 -25.63 10.42
CA ALA A 36 4.62 -26.52 9.65
C ALA A 36 5.41 -27.12 8.47
N ARG A 37 5.51 -28.45 8.40
CA ARG A 37 6.06 -29.14 7.23
C ARG A 37 5.20 -28.77 6.03
N HIS A 38 5.85 -28.46 4.89
CA HIS A 38 5.20 -28.11 3.62
C HIS A 38 3.91 -28.91 3.40
N GLY A 39 2.77 -28.23 3.32
CA GLY A 39 1.49 -28.80 2.90
C GLY A 39 0.42 -29.02 3.97
N LYS A 40 0.64 -28.67 5.26
CA LYS A 40 -0.45 -28.65 6.25
C LYS A 40 -0.75 -27.20 6.70
N PRO A 41 -1.99 -26.71 6.59
CA PRO A 41 -2.37 -25.44 7.22
C PRO A 41 -2.36 -25.62 8.74
N GLY A 42 -1.72 -24.72 9.50
CA GLY A 42 -2.01 -24.57 10.91
C GLY A 42 -0.86 -24.76 11.90
N GLY A 43 0.29 -24.12 11.69
CA GLY A 43 1.26 -23.89 12.76
C GLY A 43 1.46 -22.39 12.98
N VAL A 44 1.64 -21.99 14.25
CA VAL A 44 2.07 -20.64 14.64
C VAL A 44 3.47 -20.70 15.20
N ASP A 45 4.20 -19.58 15.23
CA ASP A 45 5.59 -19.60 15.68
C ASP A 45 5.70 -19.84 17.18
N LEU A 46 4.87 -19.14 18.00
CA LEU A 46 4.94 -19.24 19.46
C LEU A 46 3.53 -19.29 20.09
N LEU A 47 3.42 -20.06 21.18
CA LEU A 47 2.37 -19.91 22.18
C LEU A 47 2.99 -19.31 23.45
N VAL A 48 2.49 -18.16 23.87
CA VAL A 48 3.03 -17.43 25.03
C VAL A 48 1.94 -17.26 26.08
N ALA A 49 2.11 -17.90 27.23
CA ALA A 49 1.28 -17.65 28.40
C ALA A 49 1.97 -16.60 29.28
N ALA A 50 1.33 -15.45 29.50
CA ALA A 50 1.84 -14.35 30.31
C ALA A 50 0.74 -13.90 31.30
N GLY A 51 0.93 -14.18 32.58
CA GLY A 51 -0.10 -13.98 33.59
C GLY A 51 -1.37 -14.78 33.29
N ASN A 52 -2.50 -14.08 33.15
CA ASN A 52 -3.80 -14.69 32.86
C ASN A 52 -4.11 -14.80 31.35
N PHE A 53 -3.19 -14.37 30.49
CA PHE A 53 -3.41 -14.30 29.05
C PHE A 53 -2.60 -15.35 28.30
N ASN A 54 -3.20 -15.93 27.25
CA ASN A 54 -2.55 -16.87 26.36
C ASN A 54 -2.51 -16.28 24.96
N PHE A 55 -1.33 -15.98 24.43
CA PHE A 55 -1.14 -15.39 23.11
C PHE A 55 -0.74 -16.47 22.09
N VAL A 56 -1.33 -16.36 20.92
CA VAL A 56 -1.00 -17.14 19.73
C VAL A 56 -0.23 -16.21 18.79
N VAL A 57 1.06 -16.41 18.66
CA VAL A 57 1.97 -15.44 18.06
C VAL A 57 2.49 -15.90 16.71
N GLU A 58 2.29 -15.08 15.71
CA GLU A 58 2.95 -15.14 14.40
C GLU A 58 4.04 -14.06 14.31
N CYS A 59 5.27 -14.48 14.06
CA CYS A 59 6.41 -13.60 13.88
C CYS A 59 6.75 -13.45 12.40
N LYS A 60 6.81 -12.22 11.90
CA LYS A 60 7.24 -11.93 10.53
C LYS A 60 8.42 -10.98 10.51
N VAL A 61 9.44 -11.33 9.75
CA VAL A 61 10.66 -10.50 9.59
C VAL A 61 10.42 -9.23 8.77
N SER A 62 9.22 -9.05 8.26
CA SER A 62 8.77 -7.88 7.51
C SER A 62 7.42 -7.41 8.03
N GLY A 63 7.26 -6.10 8.24
CA GLY A 63 6.00 -5.43 8.56
C GLY A 63 5.20 -5.01 7.32
N GLN A 64 5.49 -5.55 6.14
CA GLN A 64 4.75 -5.24 4.92
C GLN A 64 3.32 -5.80 4.99
N ALA A 65 2.38 -5.09 4.37
CA ALA A 65 0.94 -5.37 4.38
C ALA A 65 0.60 -6.85 4.12
N ALA A 66 1.15 -7.43 3.05
CA ALA A 66 0.91 -8.83 2.69
C ALA A 66 1.38 -9.83 3.77
N ALA A 67 2.56 -9.59 4.35
CA ALA A 67 3.11 -10.45 5.40
C ALA A 67 2.28 -10.35 6.69
N VAL A 68 1.82 -9.14 7.04
CA VAL A 68 0.98 -8.88 8.21
C VAL A 68 -0.40 -9.49 8.03
N ALA A 69 -1.05 -9.33 6.87
CA ALA A 69 -2.37 -9.89 6.59
C ALA A 69 -2.36 -11.43 6.71
N MET A 70 -1.36 -12.08 6.12
CA MET A 70 -1.19 -13.54 6.24
C MET A 70 -0.96 -13.98 7.69
N ALA A 71 -0.12 -13.25 8.43
CA ALA A 71 0.17 -13.57 9.83
C ALA A 71 -1.09 -13.39 10.70
N ALA A 72 -1.85 -12.33 10.49
CA ALA A 72 -3.10 -12.06 11.21
C ALA A 72 -4.12 -13.18 10.97
N ARG A 73 -4.30 -13.60 9.73
CA ARG A 73 -5.18 -14.73 9.38
C ARG A 73 -4.73 -16.01 10.07
N SER A 74 -3.46 -16.38 9.94
CA SER A 74 -2.88 -17.60 10.54
C SER A 74 -3.05 -17.59 12.07
N ALA A 75 -2.69 -16.50 12.75
CA ALA A 75 -2.81 -16.38 14.20
C ALA A 75 -4.28 -16.50 14.67
N ARG A 76 -5.23 -15.88 13.94
CA ARG A 76 -6.66 -15.93 14.26
C ARG A 76 -7.25 -17.33 14.05
N GLU A 77 -6.95 -17.98 12.93
CA GLU A 77 -7.40 -19.34 12.64
C GLU A 77 -6.90 -20.32 13.70
N PHE A 78 -5.63 -20.25 14.05
CA PHE A 78 -5.05 -21.14 15.07
C PHE A 78 -5.64 -20.85 16.47
N ALA A 79 -5.83 -19.56 16.83
CA ALA A 79 -6.45 -19.19 18.10
C ALA A 79 -7.87 -19.75 18.24
N GLY A 80 -8.63 -19.80 17.14
CA GLY A 80 -9.97 -20.38 17.08
C GLY A 80 -10.00 -21.91 17.29
N GLN A 81 -8.91 -22.62 16.99
CA GLN A 81 -8.80 -24.08 17.16
C GLN A 81 -8.39 -24.52 18.57
N LEU A 82 -7.93 -23.58 19.40
CA LEU A 82 -7.48 -23.89 20.75
C LEU A 82 -8.67 -24.09 21.70
N LYS A 83 -8.60 -25.14 22.54
CA LYS A 83 -9.60 -25.40 23.61
C LYS A 83 -9.68 -24.26 24.64
N LYS A 84 -8.58 -23.54 24.89
CA LYS A 84 -8.53 -22.32 25.71
C LYS A 84 -8.47 -21.12 24.78
N LYS A 85 -9.31 -20.10 25.03
CA LYS A 85 -9.30 -18.85 24.24
C LYS A 85 -7.88 -18.27 24.15
N GLY A 86 -7.27 -18.39 22.97
CA GLY A 86 -6.02 -17.76 22.63
C GLY A 86 -6.24 -16.36 22.09
N ILE A 87 -5.37 -15.42 22.41
CA ILE A 87 -5.37 -14.06 21.89
C ILE A 87 -4.44 -14.05 20.67
N PRO A 88 -4.95 -13.86 19.43
CA PRO A 88 -4.11 -13.83 18.25
C PRO A 88 -3.22 -12.57 18.26
N LEU A 89 -1.95 -12.73 17.90
CA LEU A 89 -0.96 -11.66 17.93
C LEU A 89 0.03 -11.78 16.77
N VAL A 90 0.27 -10.66 16.10
CA VAL A 90 1.32 -10.52 15.08
C VAL A 90 2.49 -9.74 15.65
N ALA A 91 3.69 -10.27 15.48
CA ALA A 91 4.94 -9.61 15.89
C ALA A 91 5.84 -9.34 14.68
N VAL A 92 6.31 -8.11 14.55
CA VAL A 92 7.16 -7.64 13.45
C VAL A 92 8.31 -6.76 13.97
N PRO A 93 9.34 -6.48 13.15
CA PRO A 93 10.36 -5.50 13.55
C PRO A 93 9.80 -4.09 13.72
N TYR A 94 8.92 -3.67 12.82
CA TYR A 94 8.18 -2.42 12.86
C TYR A 94 6.82 -2.59 12.18
N MET A 95 5.75 -2.10 12.80
CA MET A 95 4.38 -2.14 12.29
C MET A 95 4.00 -0.78 11.71
N GLY A 96 3.91 -0.69 10.38
CA GLY A 96 3.42 0.51 9.69
C GLY A 96 1.90 0.68 9.81
N GLU A 97 1.38 1.86 9.45
CA GLU A 97 -0.04 2.23 9.58
C GLU A 97 -0.99 1.24 8.88
N VAL A 98 -0.64 0.81 7.66
CA VAL A 98 -1.44 -0.20 6.92
C VAL A 98 -1.48 -1.52 7.67
N GLY A 99 -0.35 -1.98 8.22
CA GLY A 99 -0.30 -3.19 9.03
C GLY A 99 -1.12 -3.09 10.31
N GLN A 100 -1.11 -1.93 10.97
CA GLN A 100 -1.94 -1.64 12.15
C GLN A 100 -3.43 -1.74 11.80
N GLN A 101 -3.84 -1.14 10.67
CA GLN A 101 -5.22 -1.18 10.20
C GLN A 101 -5.67 -2.60 9.87
N LEU A 102 -4.84 -3.38 9.16
CA LEU A 102 -5.12 -4.79 8.85
C LEU A 102 -5.29 -5.64 10.12
N CYS A 103 -4.45 -5.44 11.13
CA CYS A 103 -4.59 -6.13 12.41
C CYS A 103 -5.88 -5.73 13.14
N LYS A 104 -6.26 -4.45 13.10
CA LYS A 104 -7.50 -3.94 13.69
C LYS A 104 -8.74 -4.53 13.01
N GLU A 105 -8.78 -4.56 11.68
CA GLU A 105 -9.89 -5.16 10.91
C GLU A 105 -10.00 -6.67 11.14
N ALA A 106 -8.87 -7.36 11.29
CA ALA A 106 -8.84 -8.77 11.62
C ALA A 106 -9.09 -9.08 13.10
N GLU A 107 -9.25 -8.07 13.98
CA GLU A 107 -9.34 -8.21 15.45
C GLU A 107 -8.15 -9.00 16.03
N VAL A 108 -6.94 -8.70 15.56
CA VAL A 108 -5.69 -9.33 15.98
C VAL A 108 -4.81 -8.32 16.70
N CYS A 109 -4.26 -8.72 17.83
CA CYS A 109 -3.26 -7.93 18.56
C CYS A 109 -1.96 -7.84 17.75
N TRP A 110 -1.18 -6.79 17.99
CA TRP A 110 0.15 -6.69 17.40
C TRP A 110 1.14 -6.01 18.33
N LEU A 111 2.42 -6.31 18.13
CA LEU A 111 3.53 -5.58 18.73
C LEU A 111 4.72 -5.54 17.77
N ASP A 112 5.58 -4.54 17.94
CA ASP A 112 6.82 -4.44 17.20
C ASP A 112 8.07 -4.29 18.10
N LEU A 113 9.24 -4.57 17.53
CA LEU A 113 10.50 -4.43 18.23
C LEU A 113 10.94 -2.96 18.38
N SER A 114 10.28 -2.02 17.72
CA SER A 114 10.50 -0.58 17.90
C SER A 114 9.83 -0.03 19.14
N GLY A 115 8.91 -0.81 19.74
CA GLY A 115 8.26 -0.49 21.00
C GLY A 115 6.80 -0.08 20.88
N ASN A 116 6.20 -0.15 19.69
CA ASN A 116 4.77 0.03 19.52
C ASN A 116 4.03 -1.29 19.80
N ALA A 117 2.79 -1.19 20.30
CA ALA A 117 1.96 -2.35 20.60
C ALA A 117 0.48 -1.98 20.67
N HIS A 118 -0.37 -2.87 20.21
CA HIS A 118 -1.82 -2.84 20.43
C HIS A 118 -2.29 -4.22 20.89
N LEU A 119 -2.66 -4.30 22.18
CA LEU A 119 -3.21 -5.52 22.77
C LEU A 119 -4.63 -5.24 23.22
N SER A 120 -5.58 -6.04 22.80
CA SER A 120 -7.00 -5.89 23.11
C SER A 120 -7.64 -7.25 23.38
N GLY A 121 -8.43 -7.34 24.44
CA GLY A 121 -9.15 -8.55 24.81
C GLY A 121 -9.89 -8.39 26.13
N PRO A 122 -10.62 -9.40 26.61
CA PRO A 122 -11.30 -9.33 27.90
C PRO A 122 -10.31 -9.06 29.05
N GLY A 123 -10.44 -7.89 29.69
CA GLY A 123 -9.54 -7.46 30.76
C GLY A 123 -8.14 -7.04 30.30
N LEU A 124 -7.93 -6.84 29.00
CA LEU A 124 -6.66 -6.43 28.41
C LEU A 124 -6.86 -5.26 27.45
N ARG A 125 -6.15 -4.16 27.72
CA ARG A 125 -6.07 -3.02 26.79
C ARG A 125 -4.72 -2.32 26.93
N VAL A 126 -3.89 -2.44 25.91
CA VAL A 126 -2.60 -1.73 25.80
C VAL A 126 -2.56 -1.09 24.41
N ASN A 127 -2.27 0.21 24.34
CA ASN A 127 -2.05 0.92 23.09
C ASN A 127 -0.83 1.82 23.24
N ILE A 128 0.24 1.53 22.49
CA ILE A 128 1.49 2.30 22.44
C ILE A 128 1.80 2.54 20.97
N GLU A 129 1.78 3.78 20.55
CA GLU A 129 2.01 4.20 19.17
C GLU A 129 3.04 5.35 19.12
N GLY A 130 3.52 5.66 17.91
CA GLY A 130 4.41 6.81 17.67
C GLY A 130 5.90 6.53 17.91
N LYS A 131 6.30 5.31 18.30
CA LYS A 131 7.72 4.97 18.37
C LYS A 131 8.31 4.86 16.97
N PRO A 132 9.44 5.54 16.70
CA PRO A 132 10.04 5.57 15.36
C PRO A 132 10.58 4.20 14.95
N ASN A 133 10.57 3.92 13.64
CA ASN A 133 11.11 2.69 13.08
C ASN A 133 12.63 2.58 13.30
N GLN A 134 13.05 1.70 14.20
CA GLN A 134 14.46 1.41 14.52
C GLN A 134 15.09 0.41 13.53
N PHE A 135 14.30 -0.20 12.66
CA PHE A 135 14.72 -1.22 11.69
C PHE A 135 14.82 -0.68 10.25
N LYS A 136 14.91 0.66 10.10
CA LYS A 136 15.24 1.27 8.82
C LYS A 136 16.62 0.80 8.41
N ARG A 137 16.73 0.04 7.33
CA ARG A 137 18.03 -0.35 6.79
C ARG A 137 18.72 0.89 6.24
N PRO A 138 19.95 1.22 6.67
CA PRO A 138 20.77 2.19 5.97
C PRO A 138 21.13 1.62 4.61
N GLY A 139 20.84 2.37 3.56
CA GLY A 139 20.98 1.97 2.17
C GLY A 139 19.61 1.97 1.49
N ARG A 140 19.57 2.63 0.32
CA ARG A 140 18.38 2.79 -0.51
C ARG A 140 17.67 1.43 -0.62
N PRO A 141 16.51 1.20 0.00
CA PRO A 141 15.74 0.01 -0.32
C PRO A 141 15.52 0.08 -1.82
N ARG A 142 15.86 -0.95 -2.55
CA ARG A 142 15.33 -1.11 -3.90
C ARG A 142 13.85 -1.43 -3.69
N SER A 143 13.07 -0.39 -3.49
CA SER A 143 11.63 -0.52 -3.33
C SER A 143 11.11 -1.17 -4.59
N LEU A 144 10.40 -2.27 -4.45
CA LEU A 144 9.66 -2.91 -5.56
C LEU A 144 8.78 -1.91 -6.27
N PHE A 145 8.36 -0.88 -5.54
CA PHE A 145 7.49 0.21 -6.00
C PHE A 145 8.27 1.53 -6.21
N ALA A 146 9.61 1.46 -6.44
CA ALA A 146 10.35 2.61 -6.94
C ALA A 146 9.85 2.99 -8.35
N PRO A 147 10.01 4.25 -8.79
CA PRO A 147 9.36 4.75 -10.01
C PRO A 147 9.38 3.76 -11.19
N LYS A 148 10.55 3.32 -11.66
CA LYS A 148 10.65 2.36 -12.76
C LYS A 148 10.10 0.96 -12.41
N SER A 149 10.38 0.45 -11.21
CA SER A 149 9.94 -0.89 -10.78
C SER A 149 8.42 -0.96 -10.68
N SER A 150 7.77 0.12 -10.26
CA SER A 150 6.32 0.19 -10.08
C SER A 150 5.53 0.02 -11.39
N ARG A 151 6.17 0.22 -12.56
CA ARG A 151 5.53 -0.06 -13.86
C ARG A 151 5.12 -1.53 -13.98
N ILE A 152 5.90 -2.46 -13.41
CA ILE A 152 5.59 -3.90 -13.41
C ILE A 152 4.35 -4.16 -12.55
N ALA A 153 4.34 -3.66 -11.30
CA ALA A 153 3.19 -3.79 -10.42
C ALA A 153 1.93 -3.16 -11.02
N ARG A 154 2.09 -2.02 -11.70
CA ARG A 154 0.99 -1.35 -12.39
C ARG A 154 0.33 -2.23 -13.43
N TRP A 155 1.08 -2.81 -14.37
CA TRP A 155 0.51 -3.68 -15.40
C TRP A 155 -0.17 -4.91 -14.82
N LEU A 156 0.41 -5.49 -13.78
CA LEU A 156 -0.19 -6.62 -13.09
C LEU A 156 -1.51 -6.26 -12.37
N LEU A 157 -1.65 -5.02 -11.88
CA LEU A 157 -2.90 -4.55 -11.26
C LEU A 157 -3.91 -3.98 -12.26
N ILE A 158 -3.48 -3.52 -13.44
CA ILE A 158 -4.36 -3.08 -14.53
C ILE A 158 -5.06 -4.28 -15.17
N GLU A 159 -4.33 -5.40 -15.36
CA GLU A 159 -4.85 -6.63 -15.96
C GLU A 159 -4.67 -7.81 -14.96
N PRO A 160 -5.38 -7.85 -13.83
CA PRO A 160 -5.09 -8.79 -12.75
C PRO A 160 -5.37 -10.24 -13.11
N GLU A 161 -6.30 -10.49 -14.02
CA GLU A 161 -6.63 -11.84 -14.49
C GLU A 161 -5.66 -12.35 -15.55
N ARG A 162 -4.89 -11.48 -16.16
CA ARG A 162 -3.93 -11.86 -17.20
C ARG A 162 -2.65 -12.42 -16.60
N ALA A 163 -2.24 -13.58 -17.12
CA ALA A 163 -0.90 -14.11 -16.90
C ALA A 163 0.04 -13.56 -18.00
N PHE A 164 1.10 -12.86 -17.59
CA PHE A 164 2.10 -12.27 -18.46
C PHE A 164 3.34 -13.16 -18.55
N SER A 165 3.83 -13.44 -19.75
CA SER A 165 5.23 -13.85 -19.87
C SER A 165 6.17 -12.71 -19.42
N GLN A 166 7.38 -13.04 -18.98
CA GLN A 166 8.35 -12.00 -18.58
C GLN A 166 8.66 -11.01 -19.70
N ARG A 167 8.69 -11.50 -20.94
CA ARG A 167 8.94 -10.69 -22.14
C ARG A 167 7.79 -9.71 -22.42
N GLU A 168 6.55 -10.17 -22.31
CA GLU A 168 5.37 -9.29 -22.45
C GLU A 168 5.36 -8.22 -21.36
N LEU A 169 5.64 -8.61 -20.11
CA LEU A 169 5.67 -7.69 -18.99
C LEU A 169 6.80 -6.65 -19.13
N ALA A 170 7.98 -7.06 -19.59
CA ALA A 170 9.08 -6.16 -19.90
C ALA A 170 8.71 -5.17 -21.00
N LYS A 171 8.09 -5.66 -22.10
CA LYS A 171 7.62 -4.82 -23.20
C LYS A 171 6.54 -3.84 -22.75
N ALA A 172 5.52 -4.30 -22.02
CA ALA A 172 4.42 -3.47 -21.54
C ALA A 172 4.91 -2.37 -20.58
N SER A 173 5.86 -2.69 -19.72
CA SER A 173 6.44 -1.74 -18.75
C SER A 173 7.54 -0.84 -19.33
N GLY A 174 7.99 -1.07 -20.57
CA GLY A 174 9.10 -0.34 -21.17
C GLY A 174 10.44 -0.58 -20.46
N LEU A 175 10.66 -1.80 -19.97
CA LEU A 175 11.85 -2.17 -19.17
C LEU A 175 12.60 -3.32 -19.86
N ASP A 176 13.89 -3.45 -19.53
CA ASP A 176 14.67 -4.61 -19.99
C ASP A 176 14.25 -5.90 -19.24
N GLU A 177 14.42 -7.04 -19.92
CA GLU A 177 14.00 -8.35 -19.40
C GLU A 177 14.77 -8.72 -18.12
N GLY A 178 16.06 -8.37 -18.02
CA GLY A 178 16.87 -8.67 -16.83
C GLY A 178 16.43 -7.88 -15.59
N PHE A 179 16.05 -6.61 -15.75
CA PHE A 179 15.49 -5.81 -14.68
C PHE A 179 14.11 -6.35 -14.29
N THR A 180 13.26 -6.63 -15.27
CA THR A 180 11.91 -7.20 -15.06
C THR A 180 11.99 -8.52 -14.29
N SER A 181 12.89 -9.44 -14.69
CA SER A 181 13.10 -10.71 -14.02
C SER A 181 13.49 -10.55 -12.54
N ARG A 182 14.35 -9.59 -12.23
CA ARG A 182 14.76 -9.31 -10.84
C ARG A 182 13.60 -8.80 -10.00
N ILE A 183 12.78 -7.90 -10.54
CA ILE A 183 11.63 -7.34 -9.82
C ILE A 183 10.55 -8.41 -9.63
N VAL A 184 10.23 -9.18 -10.68
CA VAL A 184 9.27 -10.29 -10.58
C VAL A 184 9.70 -11.30 -9.52
N ARG A 185 10.98 -11.70 -9.47
CA ARG A 185 11.49 -12.58 -8.43
C ARG A 185 11.27 -12.02 -7.02
N GLN A 186 11.51 -10.73 -6.83
CA GLN A 186 11.29 -10.09 -5.52
C GLN A 186 9.80 -10.01 -5.16
N LEU A 187 8.91 -9.78 -6.14
CA LEU A 187 7.45 -9.84 -5.93
C LEU A 187 7.00 -11.26 -5.57
N GLU A 188 7.59 -12.27 -6.21
CA GLU A 188 7.36 -13.69 -5.95
C GLU A 188 7.83 -14.11 -4.54
N GLU A 189 9.04 -13.67 -4.13
CA GLU A 189 9.56 -13.84 -2.76
C GLU A 189 8.64 -13.25 -1.69
N GLN A 190 7.91 -12.17 -2.03
CA GLN A 190 6.91 -11.54 -1.16
C GLN A 190 5.51 -12.14 -1.35
N ARG A 191 5.34 -13.12 -2.22
CA ARG A 191 4.07 -13.77 -2.54
C ARG A 191 3.00 -12.82 -3.11
N LEU A 192 3.43 -11.74 -3.71
CA LEU A 192 2.53 -10.79 -4.39
C LEU A 192 2.17 -11.25 -5.80
N VAL A 193 3.01 -12.09 -6.40
CA VAL A 193 2.75 -12.73 -7.69
C VAL A 193 3.01 -14.23 -7.60
N ALA A 194 2.38 -14.97 -8.50
CA ALA A 194 2.60 -16.40 -8.69
C ALA A 194 2.90 -16.68 -10.17
N ARG A 195 3.54 -17.83 -10.45
CA ARG A 195 3.73 -18.33 -11.80
C ARG A 195 2.77 -19.46 -12.08
N ASP A 196 2.25 -19.47 -13.29
CA ASP A 196 1.50 -20.59 -13.80
C ASP A 196 2.44 -21.73 -14.26
N LYS A 197 1.84 -22.82 -14.79
CA LYS A 197 2.57 -24.01 -15.30
C LYS A 197 3.52 -23.70 -16.46
N ASN A 198 3.27 -22.60 -17.17
CA ASN A 198 4.07 -22.13 -18.31
C ASN A 198 5.12 -21.09 -17.92
N GLY A 199 5.19 -20.74 -16.63
CA GLY A 199 6.09 -19.72 -16.11
C GLY A 199 5.60 -18.29 -16.28
N ALA A 200 4.37 -18.08 -16.74
CA ALA A 200 3.76 -16.76 -16.85
C ALA A 200 3.38 -16.24 -15.46
N VAL A 201 3.50 -14.93 -15.29
CA VAL A 201 3.36 -14.22 -13.99
C VAL A 201 1.96 -13.63 -13.90
N LYS A 202 1.27 -13.91 -12.79
CA LYS A 202 -0.04 -13.37 -12.45
C LYS A 202 -0.01 -12.82 -11.02
N VAL A 203 -0.86 -11.85 -10.72
CA VAL A 203 -1.10 -11.39 -9.35
C VAL A 203 -1.59 -12.57 -8.51
N ALA A 204 -0.98 -12.77 -7.34
CA ALA A 204 -1.38 -13.81 -6.40
C ALA A 204 -2.44 -13.31 -5.40
N ASP A 205 -2.31 -12.04 -4.98
CA ASP A 205 -3.25 -11.36 -4.10
C ASP A 205 -3.29 -9.88 -4.50
N TYR A 206 -4.40 -9.47 -5.11
CA TYR A 206 -4.61 -8.12 -5.62
C TYR A 206 -4.58 -7.08 -4.51
N ASP A 207 -5.33 -7.30 -3.44
CA ASP A 207 -5.42 -6.38 -2.32
C ASP A 207 -4.07 -6.24 -1.61
N ALA A 208 -3.36 -7.35 -1.41
CA ALA A 208 -2.03 -7.32 -0.79
C ALA A 208 -1.00 -6.55 -1.64
N MET A 209 -1.03 -6.69 -2.97
CA MET A 209 -0.13 -5.95 -3.86
C MET A 209 -0.48 -4.46 -3.87
N LEU A 210 -1.75 -4.11 -3.94
CA LEU A 210 -2.23 -2.74 -3.93
C LEU A 210 -1.87 -2.04 -2.61
N ASP A 211 -2.06 -2.70 -1.47
CA ASP A 211 -1.72 -2.17 -0.15
C ASP A 211 -0.21 -2.00 0.04
N ALA A 212 0.58 -2.98 -0.41
CA ALA A 212 2.04 -2.88 -0.36
C ALA A 212 2.56 -1.70 -1.20
N TRP A 213 1.96 -1.45 -2.36
CA TRP A 213 2.32 -0.30 -3.18
C TRP A 213 1.85 1.01 -2.56
N ARG A 214 0.63 1.07 -2.04
CA ARG A 214 0.10 2.26 -1.36
C ARG A 214 0.97 2.63 -0.15
N GLU A 215 1.44 1.67 0.64
CA GLU A 215 2.35 1.92 1.75
C GLU A 215 3.65 2.59 1.29
N ALA A 216 4.23 2.11 0.18
CA ALA A 216 5.47 2.62 -0.37
C ALA A 216 5.32 3.92 -1.18
N CYS A 217 4.11 4.27 -1.62
CA CYS A 217 3.82 5.43 -2.45
C CYS A 217 3.88 6.71 -1.62
N ASP A 218 4.47 7.74 -2.21
CA ASP A 218 4.52 9.09 -1.66
C ASP A 218 4.35 10.10 -2.81
N PHE A 219 3.15 10.67 -2.92
CA PHE A 219 2.76 11.62 -3.97
C PHE A 219 3.65 12.87 -3.98
N PHE A 220 4.07 13.32 -2.79
CA PHE A 220 4.86 14.55 -2.66
C PHE A 220 6.32 14.42 -3.12
N LYS A 221 6.74 13.25 -3.58
CA LYS A 221 8.02 13.08 -4.28
C LYS A 221 8.02 13.48 -5.75
N HIS A 222 6.85 13.75 -6.32
CA HIS A 222 6.74 14.33 -7.65
C HIS A 222 7.10 15.82 -7.63
N HIS A 223 7.38 16.38 -8.80
CA HIS A 223 7.56 17.84 -8.94
C HIS A 223 6.19 18.50 -9.07
N ILE A 224 5.76 19.23 -8.05
CA ILE A 224 4.42 19.81 -7.94
C ILE A 224 4.51 21.32 -8.04
N VAL A 225 3.84 21.93 -9.03
CA VAL A 225 3.62 23.37 -9.12
C VAL A 225 2.16 23.65 -8.74
N ARG A 226 2.00 24.46 -7.72
CA ARG A 226 0.69 24.82 -7.15
C ARG A 226 0.27 26.17 -7.69
N GLY A 227 -1.00 26.31 -8.04
CA GLY A 227 -1.50 27.56 -8.56
C GLY A 227 -3.02 27.69 -8.47
N HIS A 228 -3.48 28.82 -8.96
CA HIS A 228 -4.88 29.18 -9.00
C HIS A 228 -5.32 29.52 -10.42
N ILE A 229 -6.49 29.01 -10.82
CA ILE A 229 -7.20 29.42 -12.02
C ILE A 229 -8.56 29.95 -11.61
N ALA A 230 -8.86 31.20 -11.97
CA ALA A 230 -10.19 31.80 -11.74
C ALA A 230 -11.26 31.14 -12.61
N ALA A 231 -12.28 30.55 -11.98
CA ALA A 231 -13.36 29.87 -12.67
C ALA A 231 -14.64 29.86 -11.83
N ARG A 232 -15.77 29.52 -12.46
CA ARG A 232 -17.08 29.51 -11.79
C ARG A 232 -17.25 28.31 -10.86
N SER A 233 -16.58 27.21 -11.17
CA SER A 233 -16.60 25.96 -10.38
C SER A 233 -15.34 25.16 -10.60
N SER A 234 -15.09 24.17 -9.74
CA SER A 234 -13.97 23.23 -9.90
C SER A 234 -14.12 22.36 -11.16
N ASP A 235 -15.35 22.04 -11.56
CA ASP A 235 -15.62 21.33 -12.81
C ASP A 235 -15.25 22.20 -14.04
N ASP A 236 -15.53 23.54 -13.99
CA ASP A 236 -15.11 24.47 -15.04
C ASP A 236 -13.57 24.54 -15.12
N VAL A 237 -12.86 24.56 -13.98
CA VAL A 237 -11.39 24.48 -13.95
C VAL A 237 -10.91 23.19 -14.62
N LEU A 238 -11.48 22.04 -14.24
CA LEU A 238 -11.11 20.73 -14.74
C LEU A 238 -11.24 20.65 -16.27
N ARG A 239 -12.41 21.03 -16.81
CA ARG A 239 -12.71 20.94 -18.25
C ARG A 239 -11.87 21.90 -19.09
N ARG A 240 -11.76 23.16 -18.65
CA ARG A 240 -10.95 24.17 -19.33
C ARG A 240 -9.48 23.79 -19.37
N LEU A 241 -8.91 23.37 -18.22
CA LEU A 241 -7.51 23.00 -18.14
C LEU A 241 -7.21 21.76 -18.98
N ALA A 242 -8.06 20.73 -18.97
CA ALA A 242 -7.93 19.56 -19.83
C ALA A 242 -7.92 19.93 -21.32
N ALA A 243 -8.85 20.81 -21.76
CA ALA A 243 -8.91 21.27 -23.14
C ALA A 243 -7.66 22.04 -23.57
N GLN A 244 -7.16 22.92 -22.71
CA GLN A 244 -5.96 23.72 -22.99
C GLN A 244 -4.68 22.87 -23.01
N LEU A 245 -4.54 21.91 -22.09
CA LEU A 245 -3.42 20.97 -22.10
C LEU A 245 -3.44 20.08 -23.37
N LYS A 246 -4.63 19.65 -23.81
CA LYS A 246 -4.81 18.92 -25.06
C LYS A 246 -4.43 19.77 -26.28
N GLN A 247 -4.86 21.03 -26.31
CA GLN A 247 -4.53 21.97 -27.38
C GLN A 247 -3.02 22.25 -27.47
N SER A 248 -2.35 22.32 -26.30
CA SER A 248 -0.90 22.51 -26.20
C SER A 248 -0.11 21.24 -26.51
N GLN A 249 -0.77 20.13 -26.86
CA GLN A 249 -0.15 18.82 -27.14
C GLN A 249 0.73 18.30 -26.00
N ILE A 250 0.44 18.70 -24.77
CA ILE A 250 1.14 18.21 -23.59
C ILE A 250 0.48 16.91 -23.14
N GLU A 251 1.26 15.84 -22.96
CA GLU A 251 0.75 14.62 -22.36
C GLU A 251 0.25 14.94 -20.95
N HIS A 252 -1.01 14.61 -20.68
CA HIS A 252 -1.63 14.92 -19.40
C HIS A 252 -2.71 13.90 -19.02
N ALA A 253 -2.96 13.78 -17.73
CA ALA A 253 -4.10 13.03 -17.22
C ALA A 253 -4.47 13.54 -15.82
N VAL A 254 -5.76 13.65 -15.54
CA VAL A 254 -6.24 14.05 -14.21
C VAL A 254 -6.08 12.91 -13.20
N THR A 255 -5.85 13.27 -11.93
CA THR A 255 -5.75 12.38 -10.79
C THR A 255 -6.35 12.99 -9.52
N GLY A 256 -6.12 12.42 -8.36
CA GLY A 256 -6.62 12.89 -7.08
C GLY A 256 -8.15 12.86 -6.99
N LEU A 257 -8.74 13.77 -6.25
CA LEU A 257 -10.20 13.80 -6.07
C LEU A 257 -10.97 14.11 -7.35
N ALA A 258 -10.43 14.96 -8.24
CA ALA A 258 -11.04 15.23 -9.54
C ALA A 258 -11.06 13.96 -10.41
N GLY A 259 -9.97 13.17 -10.39
CA GLY A 259 -9.93 11.86 -11.04
C GLY A 259 -10.90 10.86 -10.43
N ALA A 260 -10.97 10.76 -9.12
CA ALA A 260 -11.93 9.91 -8.42
C ALA A 260 -13.38 10.29 -8.73
N TRP A 261 -13.66 11.58 -8.82
CA TRP A 261 -15.00 12.08 -9.19
C TRP A 261 -15.40 11.67 -10.61
N LEU A 262 -14.50 11.78 -11.59
CA LEU A 262 -14.77 11.29 -12.95
C LEU A 262 -15.08 9.80 -12.99
N LEU A 263 -14.43 9.00 -12.12
CA LEU A 263 -14.59 7.55 -12.09
C LEU A 263 -15.87 7.07 -11.39
N ASN A 264 -16.31 7.74 -10.31
CA ASN A 264 -17.41 7.24 -9.49
C ASN A 264 -18.38 8.30 -8.93
N GLN A 265 -18.12 9.59 -9.17
CA GLN A 265 -18.95 10.73 -8.72
C GLN A 265 -19.28 10.72 -7.21
N PHE A 266 -18.45 10.09 -6.39
CA PHE A 266 -18.72 9.91 -4.96
C PHE A 266 -18.56 11.20 -4.15
N ALA A 267 -17.48 11.95 -4.36
CA ALA A 267 -17.16 13.14 -3.58
C ALA A 267 -16.86 14.32 -4.50
N GLY A 268 -17.41 15.48 -4.20
CA GLY A 268 -17.01 16.73 -4.85
C GLY A 268 -15.55 17.06 -4.55
N PHE A 269 -14.95 17.90 -5.38
CA PHE A 269 -13.56 18.33 -5.26
C PHE A 269 -13.45 19.84 -5.41
N ARG A 270 -12.44 20.45 -4.81
CA ARG A 270 -12.06 21.85 -5.04
C ARG A 270 -10.70 21.95 -5.72
N LEU A 271 -9.81 21.00 -5.42
CA LEU A 271 -8.48 20.92 -5.99
C LEU A 271 -8.48 20.01 -7.22
N VAL A 272 -8.03 20.56 -8.35
CA VAL A 272 -7.83 19.84 -9.61
C VAL A 272 -6.35 19.50 -9.76
N VAL A 273 -6.03 18.23 -9.94
CA VAL A 273 -4.64 17.75 -10.04
C VAL A 273 -4.45 17.07 -11.38
N PHE A 274 -3.52 17.60 -12.19
CA PHE A 274 -3.10 16.97 -13.44
C PHE A 274 -1.65 16.52 -13.38
N TYR A 275 -1.41 15.28 -13.73
CA TYR A 275 -0.10 14.89 -14.23
C TYR A 275 0.11 15.49 -15.62
N VAL A 276 1.31 16.03 -15.84
CA VAL A 276 1.76 16.59 -17.12
C VAL A 276 3.11 15.98 -17.49
N GLY A 277 3.27 15.54 -18.74
CA GLY A 277 4.55 14.94 -19.19
C GLY A 277 5.71 15.92 -19.11
N GLN A 278 5.40 17.20 -19.29
CA GLN A 278 6.33 18.32 -19.08
C GLN A 278 5.56 19.55 -18.60
N MET A 279 6.23 20.43 -17.87
CA MET A 279 5.61 21.69 -17.45
C MET A 279 5.28 22.58 -18.66
N PRO A 280 4.06 23.13 -18.74
CA PRO A 280 3.73 24.12 -19.78
C PRO A 280 4.65 25.34 -19.72
N SER A 281 4.91 25.98 -20.86
CA SER A 281 5.68 27.23 -20.90
C SER A 281 4.96 28.34 -20.14
N ALA A 282 5.70 29.37 -19.71
CA ALA A 282 5.12 30.53 -19.03
C ALA A 282 4.01 31.20 -19.86
N GLY A 283 4.16 31.26 -21.19
CA GLY A 283 3.14 31.76 -22.10
C GLY A 283 1.86 30.91 -22.06
N ALA A 284 2.00 29.58 -22.15
CA ALA A 284 0.88 28.66 -22.07
C ALA A 284 0.19 28.72 -20.69
N LEU A 285 0.92 28.83 -19.59
CA LEU A 285 0.36 28.99 -18.25
C LEU A 285 -0.46 30.28 -18.14
N ASN A 286 0.04 31.40 -18.71
CA ASN A 286 -0.71 32.66 -18.76
C ASN A 286 -2.01 32.57 -19.60
N GLU A 287 -1.95 31.88 -20.75
CA GLU A 287 -3.13 31.62 -21.60
C GLU A 287 -4.16 30.75 -20.87
N MET A 288 -3.71 29.81 -20.04
CA MET A 288 -4.55 29.00 -19.16
C MET A 288 -5.13 29.80 -17.99
N GLY A 289 -4.65 31.03 -17.73
CA GLY A 289 -4.98 31.83 -16.56
C GLY A 289 -4.46 31.22 -15.27
N PHE A 290 -3.39 30.41 -15.36
CA PHE A 290 -2.74 29.78 -14.21
C PHE A 290 -1.75 30.77 -13.58
N HIS A 291 -1.94 31.06 -12.31
CA HIS A 291 -1.02 31.85 -11.50
C HIS A 291 -0.46 30.99 -10.38
N GLU A 292 0.86 30.92 -10.25
CA GLU A 292 1.48 30.24 -9.11
C GLU A 292 1.02 30.88 -7.80
N GLU A 293 0.46 30.07 -6.90
CA GLU A 293 -0.10 30.49 -5.65
C GLU A 293 0.10 29.39 -4.61
N GLN A 294 0.53 29.76 -3.41
CA GLN A 294 0.71 28.82 -2.30
C GLN A 294 -0.44 28.85 -1.28
N ARG A 295 -1.28 29.88 -1.37
CA ARG A 295 -2.46 30.03 -0.50
C ARG A 295 -3.68 30.26 -1.35
N GLY A 296 -4.65 29.33 -1.23
CA GLY A 296 -5.87 29.38 -2.04
C GLY A 296 -5.72 28.73 -3.41
N GLU A 297 -4.69 27.89 -3.58
CA GLU A 297 -4.52 27.08 -4.78
C GLU A 297 -5.75 26.19 -5.02
N ASN A 298 -6.14 26.04 -6.28
CA ASN A 298 -7.19 25.14 -6.75
C ASN A 298 -6.72 24.20 -7.88
N VAL A 299 -5.44 24.34 -8.31
CA VAL A 299 -4.83 23.52 -9.34
C VAL A 299 -3.42 23.11 -8.91
N TRP A 300 -3.11 21.83 -9.08
CA TRP A 300 -1.74 21.32 -9.05
C TRP A 300 -1.38 20.75 -10.43
N LEU A 301 -0.28 21.25 -11.01
CA LEU A 301 0.38 20.65 -12.16
C LEU A 301 1.56 19.82 -11.65
N VAL A 302 1.58 18.55 -11.99
CA VAL A 302 2.51 17.59 -11.42
C VAL A 302 3.31 16.92 -12.53
N VAL A 303 4.61 17.19 -12.58
CA VAL A 303 5.51 16.40 -13.43
C VAL A 303 5.89 15.13 -12.67
N PRO A 304 5.49 13.95 -13.15
CA PRO A 304 5.75 12.71 -12.45
C PRO A 304 7.23 12.35 -12.49
N ASN A 305 7.71 11.68 -11.46
CA ASN A 305 9.08 11.15 -11.42
C ASN A 305 9.24 9.88 -12.28
N ASP A 306 8.16 9.39 -12.88
CA ASP A 306 8.12 8.28 -13.83
C ASP A 306 6.87 8.39 -14.72
N GLU A 307 7.07 8.25 -16.04
CA GLU A 307 5.98 8.31 -17.04
C GLU A 307 4.96 7.17 -16.91
N GLY A 308 5.29 6.12 -16.18
CA GLY A 308 4.39 5.01 -15.92
C GLY A 308 3.05 5.41 -15.32
N VAL A 309 2.90 6.60 -14.74
CA VAL A 309 1.60 7.10 -14.24
C VAL A 309 0.54 7.20 -15.34
N PHE A 310 0.95 7.39 -16.60
CA PHE A 310 0.05 7.47 -17.75
C PHE A 310 -0.37 6.09 -18.32
N HIS A 311 0.27 5.00 -17.88
CA HIS A 311 -0.09 3.66 -18.36
C HIS A 311 -1.50 3.29 -17.89
N GLY A 312 -2.31 2.81 -18.84
CA GLY A 312 -3.70 2.44 -18.58
C GLY A 312 -4.63 3.64 -18.34
N ALA A 313 -4.17 4.89 -18.63
CA ALA A 313 -5.04 6.06 -18.57
C ALA A 313 -6.20 5.90 -19.58
N VAL A 314 -7.40 6.26 -19.15
CA VAL A 314 -8.65 6.18 -19.93
C VAL A 314 -9.30 7.53 -20.06
N GLU A 315 -10.15 7.69 -21.08
CA GLU A 315 -10.89 8.92 -21.30
C GLU A 315 -12.30 8.80 -20.70
N HIS A 316 -12.68 9.73 -19.83
CA HIS A 316 -14.00 9.87 -19.26
C HIS A 316 -14.55 11.26 -19.58
N GLU A 317 -15.70 11.33 -20.20
CA GLU A 317 -16.35 12.59 -20.61
C GLU A 317 -15.42 13.54 -21.40
N GLY A 318 -14.53 12.99 -22.25
CA GLY A 318 -13.56 13.76 -23.02
C GLY A 318 -12.31 14.20 -22.22
N ILE A 319 -12.16 13.80 -20.98
CA ILE A 319 -11.03 14.11 -20.10
C ILE A 319 -10.23 12.82 -19.83
N ARG A 320 -8.93 12.85 -20.13
CA ARG A 320 -8.04 11.74 -19.84
C ARG A 320 -7.76 11.66 -18.34
N CYS A 321 -8.09 10.54 -17.73
CA CYS A 321 -7.86 10.22 -16.33
C CYS A 321 -6.82 9.10 -16.20
N VAL A 322 -5.94 9.17 -15.23
CA VAL A 322 -5.04 8.04 -14.93
C VAL A 322 -5.86 6.81 -14.51
N HIS A 323 -5.27 5.63 -14.64
CA HIS A 323 -5.95 4.38 -14.24
C HIS A 323 -6.42 4.43 -12.77
N PRO A 324 -7.58 3.82 -12.42
CA PRO A 324 -8.11 3.82 -11.05
C PRO A 324 -7.11 3.41 -9.97
N VAL A 325 -6.21 2.46 -10.26
CA VAL A 325 -5.10 2.09 -9.37
C VAL A 325 -4.23 3.31 -9.03
N GLN A 326 -3.87 4.14 -10.02
CA GLN A 326 -3.06 5.34 -9.76
C GLN A 326 -3.85 6.37 -8.97
N VAL A 327 -5.12 6.62 -9.31
CA VAL A 327 -5.98 7.53 -8.52
C VAL A 327 -6.03 7.10 -7.06
N TYR A 328 -6.21 5.81 -6.80
CA TYR A 328 -6.22 5.24 -5.44
C TYR A 328 -4.91 5.49 -4.67
N LEU A 329 -3.77 5.34 -5.33
CA LEU A 329 -2.46 5.60 -4.73
C LEU A 329 -2.27 7.09 -4.42
N ASP A 330 -2.66 7.97 -5.33
CA ASP A 330 -2.49 9.42 -5.22
C ASP A 330 -3.39 10.04 -4.16
N LEU A 331 -4.53 9.41 -3.85
CA LEU A 331 -5.41 9.82 -2.77
C LEU A 331 -4.80 9.59 -1.37
N LYS A 332 -3.67 8.87 -1.25
CA LYS A 332 -2.95 8.76 0.02
C LYS A 332 -2.37 10.12 0.41
N ASN A 333 -2.76 10.60 1.59
CA ASN A 333 -2.34 11.91 2.11
C ASN A 333 -2.72 13.12 1.23
N HIS A 334 -3.64 12.93 0.28
CA HIS A 334 -4.21 14.04 -0.49
C HIS A 334 -5.14 14.85 0.42
N PRO A 335 -5.23 16.19 0.24
CA PRO A 335 -6.17 17.02 1.01
C PRO A 335 -7.64 16.65 0.75
N GLU A 336 -8.53 17.25 1.53
CA GLU A 336 -9.99 17.07 1.48
C GLU A 336 -10.44 15.65 1.92
N ARG A 337 -11.55 15.14 1.38
CA ARG A 337 -12.14 13.83 1.73
C ARG A 337 -11.48 12.66 0.98
N SER A 338 -10.19 12.71 0.83
CA SER A 338 -9.44 11.74 0.01
C SER A 338 -9.47 10.31 0.56
N ALA A 339 -9.46 10.13 1.86
CA ALA A 339 -9.50 8.80 2.47
C ALA A 339 -10.82 8.07 2.16
N GLU A 340 -11.95 8.78 2.27
CA GLU A 340 -13.27 8.23 1.95
C GLU A 340 -13.41 7.93 0.44
N ALA A 341 -12.93 8.84 -0.41
CA ALA A 341 -12.93 8.66 -1.85
C ALA A 341 -12.08 7.45 -2.29
N ALA A 342 -10.91 7.26 -1.65
CA ALA A 342 -10.04 6.10 -1.89
C ALA A 342 -10.75 4.78 -1.53
N GLU A 343 -11.41 4.73 -0.38
CA GLU A 343 -12.13 3.52 0.05
C GLU A 343 -13.29 3.19 -0.89
N GLN A 344 -14.07 4.20 -1.31
CA GLN A 344 -15.15 4.02 -2.27
C GLN A 344 -14.64 3.55 -3.64
N LEU A 345 -13.51 4.10 -4.10
CA LEU A 345 -12.87 3.69 -5.35
C LEU A 345 -12.42 2.23 -5.27
N ARG A 346 -11.80 1.81 -4.16
CA ARG A 346 -11.38 0.44 -3.92
C ARG A 346 -12.57 -0.53 -3.96
N GLN A 347 -13.65 -0.20 -3.25
CA GLN A 347 -14.81 -1.09 -3.15
C GLN A 347 -15.61 -1.20 -4.46
N LYS A 348 -15.82 -0.07 -5.16
CA LYS A 348 -16.73 -0.02 -6.31
C LYS A 348 -16.07 -0.35 -7.64
N ILE A 349 -14.79 -0.08 -7.80
CA ILE A 349 -14.08 -0.22 -9.06
C ILE A 349 -13.02 -1.29 -8.96
N LEU A 350 -12.01 -1.11 -8.10
CA LEU A 350 -10.85 -1.99 -8.08
C LEU A 350 -11.20 -3.44 -7.69
N ARG A 351 -12.12 -3.65 -6.75
CA ARG A 351 -12.58 -5.01 -6.39
C ARG A 351 -13.46 -5.66 -7.46
N LYS A 352 -14.20 -4.89 -8.25
CA LYS A 352 -14.97 -5.44 -9.37
C LYS A 352 -14.08 -5.87 -10.51
N GLU A 353 -13.05 -5.08 -10.82
CA GLU A 353 -12.07 -5.42 -11.85
C GLU A 353 -11.23 -6.65 -11.49
N SER A 354 -11.00 -6.92 -10.20
CA SER A 354 -10.27 -8.10 -9.73
C SER A 354 -11.08 -9.39 -9.68
N HIS A 355 -12.40 -9.33 -9.91
CA HIS A 355 -13.33 -10.48 -9.88
C HIS A 355 -14.09 -10.68 -11.20
N ALA A 356 -13.83 -9.87 -12.22
CA ALA A 356 -14.35 -9.99 -13.58
C ALA A 356 -13.40 -10.78 -14.47
#